data_ecca4a356b346aa0b95023a03df1bd46
#
_entry.id   ecca4a356b346aa0b95023a03df1bd46
#
_cell.length_a   1.000
_cell.length_b   1.000
_cell.length_c   1.000
_cell.angle_alpha   90.00
_cell.angle_beta   90.00
_cell.angle_gamma   90.00
#
_symmetry.space_group_name_H-M   'P 1'
#
loop_
_entity.id
_entity.type
_entity.pdbx_description
1 polymer ?
#
loop_
_entity_poly.entity_id
_entity_poly.type
_entity_poly.pdbx_seq_one_letter_code
_entity_poly.pdbx_strand_id
1 'polypeptide(L)'
;MASHYIFTSESVSAGHPDKLCDQISDALVGHYLRQDPFASVVAECAVSTGILFVSVKVAADAVVDIPNTAREIILDVGYDHGSFNGRTCTVMTSLSEMNGLRPRFDEIVLDEEGLSHLTAQENVTLFGYACTHTPDLAPLPLWCAHRLMRQYDGVRRKTLRYLAPDAKCQVGIAFVGRNLRAG
;
A
#
# COMPACT_ATOMS: atom_id res chain seq x y z
N MET A 1 39.01 15.82 9.84
CA MET A 1 37.80 16.52 10.28
C MET A 1 36.68 15.50 10.36
N ALA A 2 35.84 15.51 11.40
CA ALA A 2 34.66 14.66 11.42
C ALA A 2 33.66 15.18 10.36
N SER A 3 33.17 14.31 9.50
CA SER A 3 32.14 14.70 8.57
C SER A 3 30.81 14.79 9.32
N HIS A 4 30.10 15.90 9.14
CA HIS A 4 28.75 16.10 9.63
C HIS A 4 27.80 16.01 8.43
N TYR A 5 26.79 15.15 8.52
CA TYR A 5 25.73 15.10 7.52
C TYR A 5 24.39 14.82 8.19
N ILE A 6 23.33 15.28 7.54
CA ILE A 6 21.96 15.00 7.96
C ILE A 6 21.36 14.04 6.95
N PHE A 7 20.82 12.94 7.45
CA PHE A 7 20.04 12.00 6.67
C PHE A 7 18.58 12.08 7.08
N THR A 8 17.68 12.24 6.12
CA THR A 8 16.25 12.42 6.35
C THR A 8 15.45 11.27 5.78
N SER A 9 14.34 10.96 6.45
CA SER A 9 13.33 10.03 5.94
C SER A 9 11.93 10.54 6.29
N GLU A 10 10.96 10.14 5.49
CA GLU A 10 9.57 10.52 5.65
C GLU A 10 8.70 9.31 5.96
N SER A 11 7.55 9.56 6.56
CA SER A 11 6.48 8.57 6.72
C SER A 11 5.13 9.29 6.72
N VAL A 12 4.09 8.53 6.40
CA VAL A 12 2.72 9.03 6.28
C VAL A 12 1.77 8.24 7.16
N SER A 13 0.66 8.87 7.55
CA SER A 13 -0.43 8.23 8.28
C SER A 13 -1.29 7.34 7.39
N ALA A 14 -2.20 6.57 8.00
CA ALA A 14 -3.10 5.67 7.28
C ALA A 14 -4.00 6.40 6.26
N GLY A 15 -4.31 7.67 6.50
CA GLY A 15 -5.16 8.49 5.62
C GLY A 15 -4.43 9.27 4.55
N HIS A 16 -3.11 9.15 4.42
CA HIS A 16 -2.42 9.75 3.29
C HIS A 16 -2.94 9.14 1.97
N PRO A 17 -3.17 9.95 0.93
CA PRO A 17 -3.78 9.49 -0.32
C PRO A 17 -3.16 8.22 -0.90
N ASP A 18 -1.84 8.16 -1.00
CA ASP A 18 -1.14 6.99 -1.55
C ASP A 18 -1.37 5.75 -0.69
N LYS A 19 -1.25 5.89 0.64
CA LYS A 19 -1.46 4.77 1.56
C LYS A 19 -2.91 4.31 1.64
N LEU A 20 -3.85 5.24 1.46
CA LEU A 20 -5.26 4.91 1.34
C LEU A 20 -5.53 4.08 0.08
N CYS A 21 -4.94 4.47 -1.06
CA CYS A 21 -5.03 3.71 -2.30
C CYS A 21 -4.47 2.29 -2.14
N ASP A 22 -3.30 2.13 -1.52
CA ASP A 22 -2.72 0.81 -1.24
C ASP A 22 -3.66 -0.05 -0.38
N GLN A 23 -4.23 0.52 0.69
CA GLN A 23 -5.16 -0.21 1.56
C GLN A 23 -6.43 -0.66 0.82
N ILE A 24 -6.95 0.17 -0.09
CA ILE A 24 -8.12 -0.20 -0.91
C ILE A 24 -7.74 -1.32 -1.89
N SER A 25 -6.60 -1.21 -2.57
CA SER A 25 -6.11 -2.24 -3.49
C SER A 25 -5.90 -3.57 -2.79
N ASP A 26 -5.23 -3.56 -1.64
CA ASP A 26 -5.01 -4.76 -0.81
C ASP A 26 -6.33 -5.39 -0.34
N ALA A 27 -7.30 -4.58 0.09
CA ALA A 27 -8.60 -5.06 0.51
C ALA A 27 -9.35 -5.74 -0.64
N LEU A 28 -9.35 -5.15 -1.83
CA LEU A 28 -9.98 -5.72 -3.02
C LEU A 28 -9.35 -7.07 -3.38
N VAL A 29 -8.02 -7.14 -3.48
CA VAL A 29 -7.30 -8.39 -3.72
C VAL A 29 -7.67 -9.43 -2.66
N GLY A 30 -7.66 -9.04 -1.38
CA GLY A 30 -8.02 -9.92 -0.27
C GLY A 30 -9.48 -10.42 -0.34
N HIS A 31 -10.42 -9.61 -0.84
CA HIS A 31 -11.82 -10.03 -1.01
C HIS A 31 -11.99 -11.05 -2.14
N TYR A 32 -11.27 -10.89 -3.25
CA TYR A 32 -11.24 -11.88 -4.32
C TYR A 32 -10.62 -13.19 -3.86
N LEU A 33 -9.43 -13.15 -3.26
CA LEU A 33 -8.69 -14.35 -2.80
C LEU A 33 -9.43 -15.13 -1.70
N ARG A 34 -10.26 -14.48 -0.88
CA ARG A 34 -11.10 -15.18 0.10
C ARG A 34 -12.21 -16.01 -0.53
N GLN A 35 -12.73 -15.60 -1.70
CA GLN A 35 -13.78 -16.31 -2.43
C GLN A 35 -13.19 -17.33 -3.41
N ASP A 36 -12.08 -16.98 -4.04
CA ASP A 36 -11.37 -17.80 -4.99
C ASP A 36 -9.85 -17.74 -4.72
N PRO A 37 -9.27 -18.75 -4.04
CA PRO A 37 -7.84 -18.76 -3.71
C PRO A 37 -6.90 -18.75 -4.93
N PHE A 38 -7.41 -19.09 -6.11
CA PHE A 38 -6.66 -19.09 -7.37
C PHE A 38 -6.91 -17.86 -8.22
N ALA A 39 -7.63 -16.88 -7.71
CA ALA A 39 -7.89 -15.64 -8.41
C ALA A 39 -6.59 -14.93 -8.83
N SER A 40 -6.56 -14.44 -10.06
CA SER A 40 -5.56 -13.48 -10.53
C SER A 40 -6.19 -12.09 -10.52
N VAL A 41 -5.65 -11.18 -9.72
CA VAL A 41 -6.24 -9.85 -9.51
C VAL A 41 -5.16 -8.79 -9.56
N VAL A 42 -5.41 -7.74 -10.34
CA VAL A 42 -4.64 -6.49 -10.30
C VAL A 42 -5.62 -5.37 -9.98
N ALA A 43 -5.42 -4.70 -8.86
CA ALA A 43 -6.24 -3.59 -8.43
C ALA A 43 -5.37 -2.34 -8.25
N GLU A 44 -5.72 -1.26 -8.92
CA GLU A 44 -5.03 0.02 -8.86
C GLU A 44 -6.02 1.13 -8.52
N CYS A 45 -5.60 2.06 -7.67
CA CYS A 45 -6.42 3.14 -7.18
C CYS A 45 -5.73 4.49 -7.34
N ALA A 46 -6.54 5.52 -7.53
CA ALA A 46 -6.12 6.91 -7.45
C ALA A 46 -7.19 7.73 -6.75
N VAL A 47 -6.80 8.60 -5.83
CA VAL A 47 -7.71 9.50 -5.12
C VAL A 47 -7.32 10.95 -5.35
N SER A 48 -8.30 11.78 -5.64
CA SER A 48 -8.11 13.21 -5.78
C SER A 48 -9.38 13.94 -5.37
N THR A 49 -9.24 14.94 -4.50
CA THR A 49 -10.34 15.77 -3.98
C THR A 49 -11.49 14.93 -3.39
N GLY A 50 -12.60 14.80 -4.07
CA GLY A 50 -13.78 14.03 -3.64
C GLY A 50 -14.02 12.76 -4.46
N ILE A 51 -13.06 12.33 -5.30
CA ILE A 51 -13.22 11.23 -6.24
C ILE A 51 -12.16 10.17 -5.95
N LEU A 52 -12.62 8.92 -5.88
CA LEU A 52 -11.78 7.74 -5.92
C LEU A 52 -11.99 7.04 -7.27
N PHE A 53 -10.90 6.80 -7.98
CA PHE A 53 -10.88 5.96 -9.17
C PHE A 53 -10.27 4.61 -8.82
N VAL A 54 -10.93 3.52 -9.24
CA VAL A 54 -10.49 2.14 -9.01
C VAL A 54 -10.50 1.38 -10.32
N SER A 55 -9.38 0.83 -10.71
CA SER A 55 -9.25 -0.06 -11.86
C SER A 55 -8.93 -1.47 -11.39
N VAL A 56 -9.74 -2.44 -11.78
CA VAL A 56 -9.53 -3.85 -11.44
C VAL A 56 -9.49 -4.67 -12.73
N LYS A 57 -8.43 -5.48 -12.85
CA LYS A 57 -8.35 -6.56 -13.83
C LYS A 57 -8.38 -7.87 -13.06
N VAL A 58 -9.27 -8.78 -13.45
CA VAL A 58 -9.51 -10.00 -12.67
C VAL A 58 -9.78 -11.22 -13.57
N ALA A 59 -9.22 -12.36 -13.15
CA ALA A 59 -9.64 -13.69 -13.54
C ALA A 59 -9.96 -14.45 -12.25
N ALA A 60 -11.23 -14.62 -11.94
CA ALA A 60 -11.71 -15.26 -10.70
C ALA A 60 -13.16 -15.69 -10.82
N ASP A 61 -13.52 -16.77 -10.10
CA ASP A 61 -14.89 -17.16 -9.82
C ASP A 61 -15.38 -16.47 -8.54
N ALA A 62 -15.34 -15.14 -8.52
CA ALA A 62 -15.67 -14.35 -7.36
C ALA A 62 -16.33 -13.04 -7.76
N VAL A 63 -17.25 -12.56 -6.93
CA VAL A 63 -17.89 -11.26 -7.09
C VAL A 63 -17.57 -10.38 -5.90
N VAL A 64 -16.98 -9.23 -6.14
CA VAL A 64 -16.63 -8.25 -5.11
C VAL A 64 -17.32 -6.93 -5.39
N ASP A 65 -18.00 -6.40 -4.37
CA ASP A 65 -18.56 -5.04 -4.41
C ASP A 65 -17.45 -4.01 -4.20
N ILE A 66 -16.83 -3.63 -5.32
CA ILE A 66 -15.68 -2.71 -5.35
C ILE A 66 -16.03 -1.36 -4.69
N PRO A 67 -17.14 -0.68 -5.03
CA PRO A 67 -17.50 0.58 -4.41
C PRO A 67 -17.70 0.49 -2.89
N ASN A 68 -18.40 -0.52 -2.40
CA ASN A 68 -18.61 -0.66 -0.96
C ASN A 68 -17.34 -1.03 -0.22
N THR A 69 -16.51 -1.94 -0.75
CA THR A 69 -15.20 -2.25 -0.16
C THR A 69 -14.34 -0.99 -0.02
N ALA A 70 -14.28 -0.18 -1.07
CA ALA A 70 -13.52 1.07 -1.03
C ALA A 70 -14.08 2.05 0.03
N ARG A 71 -15.39 2.21 0.12
CA ARG A 71 -16.05 3.07 1.10
C ARG A 71 -15.80 2.64 2.54
N GLU A 72 -15.82 1.35 2.80
CA GLU A 72 -15.53 0.78 4.12
C GLU A 72 -14.11 1.11 4.57
N ILE A 73 -13.12 0.97 3.70
CA ILE A 73 -11.72 1.33 3.99
C ILE A 73 -11.57 2.84 4.24
N ILE A 74 -12.20 3.68 3.41
CA ILE A 74 -12.17 5.14 3.58
C ILE A 74 -12.75 5.53 4.95
N LEU A 75 -13.88 4.92 5.34
CA LEU A 75 -14.51 5.17 6.64
C LEU A 75 -13.68 4.64 7.81
N ASP A 76 -13.11 3.43 7.68
CA ASP A 76 -12.26 2.85 8.73
C ASP A 76 -11.01 3.68 8.97
N VAL A 77 -10.43 4.22 7.93
CA VAL A 77 -9.30 5.14 8.05
C VAL A 77 -9.69 6.43 8.78
N GLY A 78 -10.96 6.82 8.75
CA GLY A 78 -11.50 7.95 9.52
C GLY A 78 -11.99 9.12 8.66
N TYR A 79 -12.21 8.91 7.39
CA TYR A 79 -12.85 9.89 6.51
C TYR A 79 -14.38 9.74 6.54
N ASP A 80 -14.99 10.10 7.67
CA ASP A 80 -16.43 10.04 7.93
C ASP A 80 -17.12 11.42 7.94
N HIS A 81 -16.33 12.49 7.76
CA HIS A 81 -16.79 13.88 7.68
C HIS A 81 -15.89 14.71 6.75
N GLY A 82 -16.30 15.93 6.46
CA GLY A 82 -15.55 16.84 5.58
C GLY A 82 -15.83 16.64 4.10
N SER A 83 -15.02 17.26 3.25
CA SER A 83 -15.18 17.27 1.79
C SER A 83 -14.87 15.92 1.13
N PHE A 84 -13.93 15.16 1.69
CA PHE A 84 -13.71 13.77 1.33
C PHE A 84 -14.29 12.88 2.42
N ASN A 85 -15.30 12.10 2.08
CA ASN A 85 -16.07 11.28 3.03
C ASN A 85 -16.48 9.97 2.36
N GLY A 86 -16.20 8.83 3.01
CA GLY A 86 -16.49 7.51 2.48
C GLY A 86 -17.95 7.27 2.13
N ARG A 87 -18.90 7.99 2.78
CA ARG A 87 -20.33 7.86 2.47
C ARG A 87 -20.75 8.61 1.22
N THR A 88 -20.07 9.71 0.87
CA THR A 88 -20.51 10.66 -0.15
C THR A 88 -19.54 10.86 -1.29
N CYS A 89 -18.28 10.40 -1.17
CA CYS A 89 -17.31 10.52 -2.24
C CYS A 89 -17.78 9.80 -3.51
N THR A 90 -17.37 10.29 -4.66
CA THR A 90 -17.59 9.62 -5.92
C THR A 90 -16.60 8.47 -6.07
N VAL A 91 -17.09 7.26 -6.29
CA VAL A 91 -16.27 6.09 -6.63
C VAL A 91 -16.50 5.74 -8.09
N MET A 92 -15.47 5.89 -8.89
CA MET A 92 -15.47 5.51 -10.31
C MET A 92 -14.72 4.19 -10.46
N THR A 93 -15.37 3.20 -11.07
CA THR A 93 -14.80 1.86 -11.23
C THR A 93 -14.61 1.51 -12.70
N SER A 94 -13.49 0.86 -13.00
CA SER A 94 -13.23 0.19 -14.26
C SER A 94 -12.90 -1.27 -13.95
N LEU A 95 -13.77 -2.17 -14.40
CA LEU A 95 -13.59 -3.62 -14.23
C LEU A 95 -13.37 -4.27 -15.58
N SER A 96 -12.32 -5.04 -15.72
CA SER A 96 -12.04 -5.84 -16.92
C SER A 96 -11.67 -7.27 -16.55
N GLU A 97 -12.22 -8.21 -17.30
CA GLU A 97 -11.87 -9.62 -17.18
C GLU A 97 -10.56 -9.90 -17.90
N MET A 98 -9.74 -10.77 -17.32
CA MET A 98 -8.46 -11.19 -17.92
C MET A 98 -8.60 -12.41 -18.85
N ASN A 99 -9.74 -12.56 -19.48
CA ASN A 99 -10.02 -13.72 -20.34
C ASN A 99 -8.92 -13.92 -21.40
N GLY A 100 -8.21 -15.06 -21.30
CA GLY A 100 -7.15 -15.44 -22.22
C GLY A 100 -5.79 -14.74 -22.01
N LEU A 101 -5.65 -13.84 -21.06
CA LEU A 101 -4.39 -13.13 -20.79
C LEU A 101 -3.59 -13.71 -19.62
N ARG A 102 -4.28 -14.28 -18.64
CA ARG A 102 -3.67 -14.99 -17.50
C ARG A 102 -4.51 -16.21 -17.18
N PRO A 103 -4.00 -17.43 -17.39
CA PRO A 103 -4.69 -18.61 -16.91
C PRO A 103 -4.73 -18.59 -15.38
N ARG A 104 -5.80 -19.11 -14.81
CA ARG A 104 -5.87 -19.36 -13.37
C ARG A 104 -4.80 -20.36 -12.97
N PHE A 105 -4.29 -20.27 -11.75
CA PHE A 105 -3.25 -21.19 -11.29
C PHE A 105 -3.71 -22.65 -11.25
N ASP A 106 -5.00 -22.91 -11.05
CA ASP A 106 -5.60 -24.25 -11.08
C ASP A 106 -5.79 -24.81 -12.50
N GLU A 107 -5.69 -23.97 -13.53
CA GLU A 107 -5.76 -24.37 -14.94
C GLU A 107 -4.39 -24.70 -15.53
N ILE A 108 -3.31 -24.39 -14.80
CA ILE A 108 -1.94 -24.66 -15.25
C ILE A 108 -1.60 -26.11 -14.95
N VAL A 109 -1.49 -26.93 -15.99
CA VAL A 109 -0.97 -28.29 -15.87
C VAL A 109 0.55 -28.22 -15.71
N LEU A 110 1.05 -28.66 -14.56
CA LEU A 110 2.49 -28.62 -14.20
C LEU A 110 3.23 -29.89 -14.66
N ASP A 111 2.97 -30.37 -15.87
CA ASP A 111 3.82 -31.34 -16.55
C ASP A 111 4.96 -30.63 -17.32
N GLU A 112 5.84 -31.38 -17.95
CA GLU A 112 6.99 -30.80 -18.69
C GLU A 112 6.53 -29.86 -19.84
N GLU A 113 5.43 -30.18 -20.49
CA GLU A 113 4.86 -29.39 -21.57
C GLU A 113 4.23 -28.09 -21.00
N GLY A 114 3.43 -28.18 -19.95
CA GLY A 114 2.85 -27.02 -19.26
C GLY A 114 3.91 -26.07 -18.68
N LEU A 115 4.97 -26.63 -18.09
CA LEU A 115 6.10 -25.84 -17.59
C LEU A 115 6.82 -25.06 -18.72
N SER A 116 6.93 -25.66 -19.91
CA SER A 116 7.58 -25.00 -21.05
C SER A 116 6.81 -23.80 -21.59
N HIS A 117 5.50 -23.72 -21.30
CA HIS A 117 4.63 -22.61 -21.69
C HIS A 117 4.54 -21.51 -20.63
N LEU A 118 5.09 -21.74 -19.42
CA LEU A 118 5.12 -20.68 -18.41
C LEU A 118 6.12 -19.59 -18.79
N THR A 119 5.61 -18.39 -18.95
CA THR A 119 6.42 -17.21 -19.25
C THR A 119 6.46 -16.25 -18.07
N ALA A 120 7.59 -15.55 -17.90
CA ALA A 120 7.66 -14.44 -16.96
C ALA A 120 6.74 -13.31 -17.46
N GLN A 121 5.80 -12.91 -16.63
CA GLN A 121 4.79 -11.92 -17.02
C GLN A 121 5.18 -10.49 -16.63
N GLU A 122 6.03 -10.33 -15.61
CA GLU A 122 6.47 -9.04 -15.11
C GLU A 122 7.94 -9.08 -14.69
N ASN A 123 8.64 -7.98 -14.93
CA ASN A 123 9.99 -7.74 -14.44
C ASN A 123 9.96 -6.64 -13.39
N VAL A 124 10.55 -6.92 -12.22
CA VAL A 124 10.66 -5.97 -11.11
C VAL A 124 12.12 -5.87 -10.68
N THR A 125 12.61 -4.66 -10.51
CA THR A 125 13.90 -4.40 -9.88
C THR A 125 13.64 -3.90 -8.46
N LEU A 126 14.17 -4.62 -7.47
CA LEU A 126 14.04 -4.29 -6.07
C LEU A 126 15.40 -3.84 -5.51
N PHE A 127 15.36 -2.79 -4.69
CA PHE A 127 16.51 -2.33 -3.92
C PHE A 127 16.22 -2.54 -2.44
N GLY A 128 17.18 -3.07 -1.72
CA GLY A 128 17.10 -3.29 -0.28
C GLY A 128 18.30 -2.67 0.43
N TYR A 129 18.08 -2.17 1.65
CA TYR A 129 19.12 -1.68 2.52
C TYR A 129 18.82 -2.05 3.97
N ALA A 130 19.80 -2.62 4.65
CA ALA A 130 19.70 -2.94 6.07
C ALA A 130 20.94 -2.40 6.81
N CYS A 131 20.74 -1.96 8.06
CA CYS A 131 21.81 -1.47 8.91
C CYS A 131 21.51 -1.76 10.40
N THR A 132 22.53 -1.63 11.24
CA THR A 132 22.44 -1.92 12.68
C THR A 132 22.00 -0.71 13.53
N HIS A 133 21.38 0.31 12.92
CA HIS A 133 20.97 1.51 13.65
C HIS A 133 19.78 1.25 14.60
N THR A 134 18.97 0.24 14.30
CA THR A 134 17.78 -0.10 15.06
C THR A 134 17.62 -1.61 15.19
N PRO A 135 16.84 -2.12 16.16
CA PRO A 135 16.55 -3.54 16.28
C PRO A 135 15.88 -4.15 15.04
N ASP A 136 15.15 -3.33 14.28
CA ASP A 136 14.45 -3.74 13.06
C ASP A 136 15.37 -3.72 11.82
N LEU A 137 16.67 -3.53 11.99
CA LEU A 137 17.69 -3.39 10.95
C LEU A 137 17.40 -2.27 9.94
N ALA A 138 16.58 -1.31 10.32
CA ALA A 138 16.17 -0.17 9.51
C ALA A 138 17.01 1.08 9.81
N PRO A 139 17.20 1.99 8.85
CA PRO A 139 17.80 3.31 9.10
C PRO A 139 17.06 4.07 10.18
N LEU A 140 17.79 4.66 11.12
CA LEU A 140 17.22 5.37 12.27
C LEU A 140 16.20 6.44 11.91
N PRO A 141 16.39 7.34 10.91
CA PRO A 141 15.39 8.34 10.56
C PRO A 141 14.11 7.70 10.04
N LEU A 142 14.18 6.64 9.23
CA LEU A 142 13.01 5.92 8.73
C LEU A 142 12.24 5.25 9.86
N TRP A 143 12.95 4.56 10.75
CA TRP A 143 12.36 3.91 11.91
C TRP A 143 11.63 4.90 12.83
N CYS A 144 12.27 6.06 13.11
CA CYS A 144 11.64 7.12 13.90
C CYS A 144 10.40 7.69 13.21
N ALA A 145 10.46 7.95 11.89
CA ALA A 145 9.33 8.47 11.13
C ALA A 145 8.14 7.50 11.15
N HIS A 146 8.38 6.21 10.95
CA HIS A 146 7.33 5.18 11.04
C HIS A 146 6.71 5.07 12.44
N ARG A 147 7.53 5.10 13.49
CA ARG A 147 7.03 5.09 14.88
C ARG A 147 6.18 6.32 15.18
N LEU A 148 6.61 7.49 14.70
CA LEU A 148 5.86 8.72 14.90
C LEU A 148 4.47 8.64 14.25
N MET A 149 4.38 8.16 13.00
CA MET A 149 3.09 8.04 12.32
C MET A 149 2.18 6.98 12.92
N ARG A 150 2.73 5.85 13.41
CA ARG A 150 1.94 4.86 14.16
C ARG A 150 1.37 5.45 15.46
N GLN A 151 2.15 6.24 16.18
CA GLN A 151 1.67 6.93 17.37
C GLN A 151 0.62 7.99 17.03
N TYR A 152 0.83 8.75 15.96
CA TYR A 152 -0.14 9.72 15.47
C TYR A 152 -1.52 9.07 15.23
N ASP A 153 -1.57 7.99 14.47
CA ASP A 153 -2.82 7.27 14.21
C ASP A 153 -3.47 6.73 15.48
N GLY A 154 -2.68 6.22 16.42
CA GLY A 154 -3.17 5.75 17.71
C GLY A 154 -3.77 6.86 18.57
N VAL A 155 -3.11 8.03 18.64
CA VAL A 155 -3.56 9.20 19.39
C VAL A 155 -4.79 9.84 18.74
N ARG A 156 -4.78 9.98 17.40
CA ARG A 156 -5.89 10.50 16.63
C ARG A 156 -7.18 9.70 16.88
N ARG A 157 -7.11 8.38 16.79
CA ARG A 157 -8.27 7.50 16.98
C ARG A 157 -8.81 7.49 18.41
N LYS A 158 -7.96 7.67 19.41
CA LYS A 158 -8.31 7.49 20.82
C LYS A 158 -8.55 8.81 21.56
N THR A 159 -7.69 9.80 21.37
CA THR A 159 -7.60 10.96 22.26
C THR A 159 -7.83 12.29 21.55
N LEU A 160 -7.21 12.51 20.40
CA LEU A 160 -7.22 13.79 19.69
C LEU A 160 -8.03 13.68 18.39
N ARG A 161 -9.34 13.53 18.54
CA ARG A 161 -10.27 13.27 17.41
C ARG A 161 -10.38 14.44 16.41
N TYR A 162 -9.83 15.60 16.74
CA TYR A 162 -9.77 16.75 15.83
C TYR A 162 -8.61 16.64 14.81
N LEU A 163 -7.70 15.68 14.99
CA LEU A 163 -6.64 15.45 14.02
C LEU A 163 -7.18 14.73 12.78
N ALA A 164 -6.79 15.24 11.61
CA ALA A 164 -7.19 14.66 10.33
C ALA A 164 -6.59 13.26 10.11
N PRO A 165 -7.21 12.40 9.27
CA PRO A 165 -6.62 11.12 8.89
C PRO A 165 -5.33 11.26 8.09
N ASP A 166 -5.22 12.30 7.27
CA ASP A 166 -4.03 12.59 6.47
C ASP A 166 -3.00 13.38 7.28
N ALA A 167 -1.81 12.80 7.39
CA ALA A 167 -0.65 13.45 7.98
C ALA A 167 0.65 12.87 7.41
N LYS A 168 1.68 13.70 7.38
CA LYS A 168 3.02 13.35 6.95
C LYS A 168 4.04 13.87 7.96
N CYS A 169 5.09 13.12 8.21
CA CYS A 169 6.24 13.59 8.97
C CYS A 169 7.55 13.38 8.21
N GLN A 170 8.52 14.23 8.51
CA GLN A 170 9.91 14.07 8.08
C GLN A 170 10.78 14.09 9.33
N VAL A 171 11.70 13.15 9.42
CA VAL A 171 12.69 13.04 10.50
C VAL A 171 14.09 13.18 9.91
N GLY A 172 14.83 14.15 10.40
CA GLY A 172 16.24 14.34 10.08
C GLY A 172 17.12 13.93 11.26
N ILE A 173 18.14 13.12 11.03
CA ILE A 173 19.13 12.71 12.01
C ILE A 173 20.50 13.25 11.59
N ALA A 174 21.12 14.00 12.50
CA ALA A 174 22.50 14.46 12.32
C ALA A 174 23.48 13.34 12.73
N PHE A 175 24.30 12.92 11.82
CA PHE A 175 25.37 11.95 12.06
C PHE A 175 26.70 12.67 12.17
N VAL A 176 27.47 12.31 13.21
CA VAL A 176 28.81 12.80 13.46
C VAL A 176 29.74 11.60 13.51
N GLY A 177 30.64 11.46 12.55
CA GLY A 177 31.51 10.31 12.53
C GLY A 177 32.58 10.33 11.45
N ARG A 178 33.60 9.51 11.67
CA ARG A 178 34.63 9.19 10.67
C ARG A 178 34.08 8.05 9.80
N ASN A 179 33.91 8.34 8.50
CA ASN A 179 33.78 7.36 7.41
C ASN A 179 32.82 6.19 7.67
N LEU A 180 31.59 6.31 7.20
CA LEU A 180 30.88 5.14 6.74
C LEU A 180 31.66 4.59 5.53
N ARG A 181 32.45 3.55 5.72
CA ARG A 181 32.91 2.73 4.59
C ARG A 181 31.67 1.97 4.12
N ALA A 182 31.28 2.24 2.86
CA ALA A 182 30.44 1.30 2.14
C ALA A 182 31.23 -0.01 2.08
N GLY A 183 30.69 -1.04 2.68
CA GLY A 183 31.14 -2.42 2.55
C GLY A 183 30.35 -3.09 1.45
#